data_58969844bd90553a1082f5a2a1471b62
#
_entry.id   58969844bd90553a1082f5a2a1471b62
#
_cell.length_a   1.000
_cell.length_b   1.000
_cell.length_c   1.000
_cell.angle_alpha   90.00
_cell.angle_beta   90.00
_cell.angle_gamma   90.00
#
_symmetry.space_group_name_H-M   'P 1'
#
loop_
_entity.id
_entity.type
_entity.pdbx_description
1 polymer ?
#
loop_
_entity_poly.entity_id
_entity_poly.type
_entity_poly.pdbx_seq_one_letter_code
_entity_poly.pdbx_strand_id
1 'polypeptide(L)' 'MRTFSVVVERDPDTKLYVGHVPGWPGAHSQGATLDELRQNLREVLEMLLEDGEPKLETEFVGVQVIQVA' A
#
# COMPACT_ATOMS: atom_id res chain seq x y z
N MET A 1 3.96 1.81 -18.40
CA MET A 1 4.08 2.19 -17.00
C MET A 1 2.95 1.57 -16.17
N ARG A 2 3.24 1.10 -14.99
CA ARG A 2 2.29 0.40 -14.13
C ARG A 2 1.89 1.30 -12.97
N THR A 3 0.60 1.28 -12.62
CA THR A 3 0.06 2.10 -11.54
C THR A 3 -0.71 1.20 -10.57
N PHE A 4 -0.45 1.39 -9.29
CA PHE A 4 -1.13 0.63 -8.24
C PHE A 4 -1.72 1.60 -7.22
N SER A 5 -2.92 1.27 -6.75
CA SER A 5 -3.52 2.01 -5.64
C SER A 5 -2.92 1.52 -4.33
N VAL A 6 -2.61 2.44 -3.46
CA VAL A 6 -2.03 2.14 -2.15
C VAL A 6 -2.93 2.70 -1.06
N VAL A 7 -3.27 1.87 -0.11
CA VAL A 7 -4.00 2.31 1.09
C VAL A 7 -2.96 2.70 2.13
N VAL A 8 -3.06 3.91 2.64
CA VAL A 8 -2.09 4.46 3.60
C VAL A 8 -2.78 4.72 4.93
N GLU A 9 -2.15 4.24 6.00
CA GLU A 9 -2.63 4.49 7.35
C GLU A 9 -1.44 4.90 8.21
N ARG A 10 -1.71 5.43 9.39
CA ARG A 10 -0.65 5.81 10.31
C ARG A 10 -0.83 5.03 11.61
N ASP A 11 0.24 4.35 12.03
CA ASP A 11 0.24 3.65 13.30
C ASP A 11 0.32 4.68 14.44
N PRO A 12 -0.66 4.71 15.35
CA PRO A 12 -0.66 5.72 16.41
C PRO A 12 0.44 5.52 17.45
N ASP A 13 0.95 4.31 17.59
CA ASP A 13 1.98 3.99 18.57
C ASP A 13 3.38 4.34 18.06
N THR A 14 3.71 3.87 16.88
CA THR A 14 5.04 4.10 16.30
C THR A 14 5.11 5.44 15.56
N LYS A 15 3.96 6.01 15.19
CA LYS A 15 3.85 7.22 14.35
C LYS A 15 4.36 7.00 12.94
N LEU A 16 4.57 5.76 12.54
CA LEU A 16 4.98 5.44 11.17
C LEU A 16 3.77 5.38 10.25
N TYR A 17 3.98 5.77 8.99
CA TYR A 17 3.00 5.56 7.95
C TYR A 17 3.18 4.16 7.41
N VAL A 18 2.08 3.45 7.23
CA VAL A 18 2.07 2.09 6.67
C VAL A 18 1.21 2.10 5.43
N GLY A 19 1.63 1.37 4.42
CA GLY A 19 0.90 1.32 3.16
C GLY A 19 0.91 -0.07 2.57
N HIS A 20 -0.15 -0.39 1.84
CA HIS A 20 -0.22 -1.67 1.16
C HIS A 20 -1.03 -1.55 -0.13
N VAL A 21 -0.78 -2.46 -1.06
CA VAL A 21 -1.58 -2.58 -2.28
C VAL A 21 -2.66 -3.61 -2.02
N PRO A 22 -3.94 -3.21 -2.03
CA PRO A 22 -5.04 -4.15 -1.81
C PRO A 22 -4.98 -5.33 -2.77
N GLY A 23 -5.17 -6.53 -2.22
CA GLY A 23 -5.22 -7.74 -3.01
C GLY A 23 -3.86 -8.33 -3.40
N TRP A 24 -2.77 -7.70 -3.00
CA TRP A 24 -1.43 -8.17 -3.34
C TRP A 24 -0.66 -8.51 -2.06
N PRO A 25 -0.70 -9.77 -1.60
CA PRO A 25 0.06 -10.18 -0.41
C PRO A 25 1.55 -9.89 -0.55
N GLY A 26 2.13 -9.32 0.49
CA GLY A 26 3.54 -8.95 0.48
C GLY A 26 3.81 -7.54 -0.03
N ALA A 27 2.85 -6.91 -0.71
CA ALA A 27 3.03 -5.55 -1.23
C ALA A 27 2.68 -4.52 -0.17
N HIS A 28 3.56 -4.37 0.82
CA HIS A 28 3.38 -3.41 1.90
C HIS A 28 4.73 -2.89 2.38
N SER A 29 4.71 -1.72 3.00
CA SER A 29 5.91 -1.14 3.58
C SER A 29 5.51 -0.06 4.59
N GLN A 30 6.50 0.62 5.14
CA GLN A 30 6.29 1.69 6.11
C GLN A 30 7.36 2.75 5.96
N GLY A 31 7.13 3.91 6.58
CA GLY A 31 8.09 4.99 6.57
C GLY A 31 7.71 6.07 7.57
N ALA A 32 8.68 6.87 7.99
CA ALA A 32 8.47 7.94 8.94
C ALA A 32 7.76 9.15 8.29
N THR A 33 7.85 9.26 6.98
CA THR A 33 7.18 10.29 6.19
C THR A 33 6.46 9.63 5.03
N LEU A 34 5.54 10.37 4.41
CA LEU A 34 4.83 9.86 3.22
C LEU A 34 5.80 9.62 2.07
N ASP A 35 6.79 10.50 1.90
CA ASP A 35 7.79 10.33 0.84
C ASP A 35 8.64 9.09 1.07
N GLU A 36 9.03 8.85 2.32
CA GLU A 36 9.80 7.66 2.67
C GLU A 36 8.98 6.38 2.44
N LEU A 37 7.72 6.39 2.86
CA LEU A 37 6.82 5.27 2.59
C LEU A 37 6.73 4.98 1.09
N ARG A 38 6.55 6.04 0.30
CA ARG A 38 6.42 5.92 -1.14
C ARG A 38 7.67 5.30 -1.76
N GLN A 39 8.84 5.77 -1.34
CA GLN A 39 10.10 5.24 -1.85
C GLN A 39 10.28 3.78 -1.46
N ASN A 40 9.99 3.45 -0.20
CA ASN A 40 10.11 2.07 0.29
C ASN A 40 9.14 1.14 -0.43
N LEU A 41 7.90 1.60 -0.65
CA LEU A 41 6.92 0.81 -1.40
C LEU A 41 7.35 0.59 -2.84
N ARG A 42 7.89 1.62 -3.48
CA ARG A 42 8.37 1.49 -4.86
C ARG A 42 9.39 0.36 -4.97
N GLU A 43 10.34 0.32 -4.03
CA GLU A 43 11.37 -0.72 -4.03
C GLU A 43 10.76 -2.12 -3.84
N VAL A 44 9.78 -2.24 -2.94
CA VAL A 44 9.09 -3.51 -2.71
C VAL A 44 8.34 -3.95 -3.98
N LEU A 45 7.62 -3.01 -4.60
CA LEU A 45 6.84 -3.33 -5.80
C LEU A 45 7.74 -3.70 -6.97
N GLU A 46 8.85 -2.99 -7.15
CA GLU A 46 9.81 -3.31 -8.20
C GLU A 46 10.36 -4.72 -8.01
N MET A 47 10.68 -5.09 -6.78
CA MET A 47 11.18 -6.42 -6.46
C MET A 47 10.12 -7.49 -6.74
N LEU A 48 8.88 -7.25 -6.32
CA LEU A 48 7.79 -8.19 -6.54
C LEU A 48 7.45 -8.36 -8.02
N LEU A 49 7.57 -7.29 -8.79
CA LEU A 49 7.29 -7.33 -10.23
C LEU A 49 8.33 -8.15 -11.01
N GLU A 50 9.49 -8.42 -10.41
CA GLU A 50 10.48 -9.30 -11.03
C GLU A 50 9.93 -10.72 -11.22
N ASP A 51 8.99 -11.14 -10.40
CA ASP A 51 8.34 -12.45 -10.51
C ASP A 51 7.19 -12.45 -11.51
N GLY A 52 6.97 -11.34 -12.20
CA GLY A 52 5.96 -11.21 -13.23
C GLY A 52 4.76 -10.39 -12.77
N GLU A 53 3.69 -10.42 -13.56
CA GLU A 53 2.47 -9.68 -13.28
C GLU A 53 1.77 -10.22 -12.04
N PRO A 54 1.38 -9.34 -11.09
CA PRO A 54 0.66 -9.80 -9.93
C PRO A 54 -0.77 -10.18 -10.31
N LYS A 55 -1.27 -11.24 -9.67
CA LYS A 55 -2.67 -11.60 -9.76
C LYS A 55 -3.30 -11.08 -8.47
N LEU A 56 -4.00 -9.95 -8.56
CA LEU A 56 -4.61 -9.35 -7.39
C LEU A 56 -5.79 -10.20 -6.90
N GLU A 57 -5.82 -10.47 -5.61
CA GLU A 57 -6.87 -11.28 -5.01
C GLU A 57 -8.16 -10.49 -4.82
N THR A 58 -8.06 -9.16 -4.73
CA THR A 58 -9.20 -8.27 -4.62
C THR A 58 -8.99 -7.09 -5.54
N GLU A 59 -10.09 -6.40 -5.85
CA GLU A 59 -10.06 -5.20 -6.66
C GLU A 59 -10.34 -3.99 -5.78
N PHE A 60 -9.44 -3.01 -5.79
CA PHE A 60 -9.66 -1.79 -5.01
C PHE A 60 -10.74 -0.96 -5.69
N VAL A 61 -11.77 -0.61 -4.92
CA VAL A 61 -12.89 0.20 -5.42
C VAL A 61 -12.84 1.62 -4.87
N GLY A 62 -12.59 1.75 -3.59
CA GLY A 62 -12.57 3.08 -2.98
C GLY A 62 -12.75 3.04 -1.48
N VAL A 63 -13.00 4.21 -0.91
CA VAL A 63 -13.18 4.40 0.52
C VAL A 63 -14.58 4.97 0.74
N GLN A 64 -15.27 4.46 1.74
CA GLN A 64 -16.58 4.99 2.12
C GLN A 64 -16.52 5.53 3.55
N VAL A 65 -17.25 6.59 3.80
CA VAL A 65 -17.39 7.16 5.14
C VAL A 65 -18.83 6.94 5.59
N ILE A 66 -18.99 6.28 6.73
CA ILE A 66 -20.31 5.95 7.28
C ILE A 66 -20.45 6.62 8.64
N GLN A 67 -21.58 7.26 8.81
CA GLN A 67 -21.91 7.92 10.07
C GLN A 67 -22.83 7.03 10.88
N VAL A 68 -22.50 6.82 12.14
CA VAL A 68 -23.35 6.03 13.05
C VAL A 68 -23.71 6.86 14.25
N ALA A 69 -24.93 6.66 14.74
CA ALA A 69 -25.44 7.39 15.90
C ALA A 69 -24.85 6.84 17.20
#